data_ebc8d4e89963bee188cc824045329a5e
#
_entry.id   ebc8d4e89963bee188cc824045329a5e
#
_cell.length_a   1.000
_cell.length_b   1.000
_cell.length_c   1.000
_cell.angle_alpha   90.00
_cell.angle_beta   90.00
_cell.angle_gamma   90.00
#
_symmetry.space_group_name_H-M   'P 1'
#
loop_
_entity.id
_entity.type
_entity.pdbx_description
1 polymer ?
#
loop_
_entity_poly.entity_id
_entity_poly.type
_entity_poly.pdbx_seq_one_letter_code
_entity_poly.pdbx_strand_id
1 'polypeptide(L)'
;MKVATLVLDNDYRHPVLLAKEAATLHQLSGGRFELGLGAGWLRVEYEAAGMVFDRAGVRVGRLAESVRLLKELFAGKEVRFEGEHYRVDGVTSFPAVDVPPPLLIGAGSPRMLRLAGREADTVGILAKALPGGTISDAMEERLSSAFAAKADLVRAEGRDVEISSVVSVDLADDPRAAAERYAVEHGWGAGAAELVEDMPAKFLGPLDHVVELAHQRRERLGLSYLVVSDRELEAAAPLVRALSGR
;
A
#
# COMPACT_ATOMS: atom_id res chain seq x y z
N MET A 1 -12.84 -9.97 -10.27
CA MET A 1 -11.37 -9.79 -10.06
C MET A 1 -11.00 -8.37 -10.43
N LYS A 2 -10.30 -7.64 -9.56
CA LYS A 2 -9.70 -6.33 -9.81
C LYS A 2 -8.26 -6.49 -10.27
N VAL A 3 -7.70 -5.46 -10.89
CA VAL A 3 -6.28 -5.34 -11.28
C VAL A 3 -5.76 -4.05 -10.68
N ALA A 4 -4.63 -4.08 -10.01
CA ALA A 4 -4.05 -2.93 -9.34
C ALA A 4 -2.54 -2.81 -9.60
N THR A 5 -2.01 -1.60 -9.45
CA THR A 5 -0.56 -1.41 -9.28
C THR A 5 -0.23 -1.35 -7.79
N LEU A 6 0.87 -2.01 -7.36
CA LEU A 6 1.22 -2.09 -5.92
C LEU A 6 2.73 -1.88 -5.72
N VAL A 7 3.18 -0.70 -5.69
CA VAL A 7 2.63 0.57 -6.14
C VAL A 7 3.58 1.16 -7.19
N LEU A 8 3.08 2.02 -8.08
CA LEU A 8 3.96 2.76 -8.98
C LEU A 8 4.72 3.83 -8.19
N ASP A 9 5.99 3.99 -8.50
CA ASP A 9 6.76 5.15 -8.05
C ASP A 9 6.31 6.39 -8.82
N ASN A 10 5.84 7.39 -8.09
CA ASN A 10 5.32 8.63 -8.67
C ASN A 10 6.36 9.37 -9.52
N ASP A 11 7.63 9.25 -9.18
CA ASP A 11 8.71 10.01 -9.83
C ASP A 11 9.04 9.49 -11.24
N TYR A 12 8.60 8.28 -11.58
CA TYR A 12 8.89 7.67 -12.88
C TYR A 12 7.92 8.08 -14.00
N ARG A 13 6.83 8.79 -13.68
CA ARG A 13 5.82 9.22 -14.66
C ARG A 13 5.26 10.59 -14.34
N HIS A 14 5.12 11.41 -15.38
CA HIS A 14 4.39 12.67 -15.24
C HIS A 14 2.90 12.39 -15.02
N PRO A 15 2.23 13.04 -14.03
CA PRO A 15 0.84 12.75 -13.67
C PRO A 15 -0.17 12.91 -14.83
N VAL A 16 0.08 13.78 -15.80
CA VAL A 16 -0.77 13.91 -16.99
C VAL A 16 -0.75 12.65 -17.85
N LEU A 17 0.41 12.03 -18.04
CA LEU A 17 0.51 10.76 -18.76
C LEU A 17 -0.11 9.63 -17.94
N LEU A 18 0.18 9.60 -16.66
CA LEU A 18 -0.36 8.59 -15.75
C LEU A 18 -1.90 8.64 -15.67
N ALA A 19 -2.49 9.83 -15.66
CA ALA A 19 -3.95 9.99 -15.70
C ALA A 19 -4.56 9.33 -16.94
N LYS A 20 -3.95 9.55 -18.11
CA LYS A 20 -4.41 8.96 -19.38
C LYS A 20 -4.26 7.43 -19.38
N GLU A 21 -3.12 6.92 -18.92
CA GLU A 21 -2.85 5.49 -18.81
C GLU A 21 -3.85 4.82 -17.86
N ALA A 22 -4.03 5.38 -16.66
CA ALA A 22 -4.92 4.85 -15.64
C ALA A 22 -6.40 4.88 -16.08
N ALA A 23 -6.86 5.98 -16.68
CA ALA A 23 -8.22 6.09 -17.21
C ALA A 23 -8.47 5.06 -18.33
N THR A 24 -7.49 4.87 -19.22
CA THR A 24 -7.56 3.87 -20.29
C THR A 24 -7.66 2.46 -19.75
N LEU A 25 -6.78 2.09 -18.79
CA LEU A 25 -6.82 0.77 -18.15
C LEU A 25 -8.12 0.55 -17.37
N HIS A 26 -8.61 1.57 -16.69
CA HIS A 26 -9.86 1.50 -15.95
C HIS A 26 -11.04 1.22 -16.89
N GLN A 27 -11.12 1.94 -18.01
CA GLN A 27 -12.16 1.74 -19.03
C GLN A 27 -12.05 0.37 -19.71
N LEU A 28 -10.85 -0.03 -20.16
CA LEU A 28 -10.63 -1.33 -20.80
C LEU A 28 -10.91 -2.51 -19.87
N SER A 29 -10.66 -2.35 -18.58
CA SER A 29 -10.95 -3.38 -17.58
C SER A 29 -12.43 -3.43 -17.15
N GLY A 30 -13.29 -2.52 -17.65
CA GLY A 30 -14.68 -2.40 -17.21
C GLY A 30 -14.78 -1.96 -15.75
N GLY A 31 -13.98 -0.96 -15.34
CA GLY A 31 -14.01 -0.38 -14.00
C GLY A 31 -13.27 -1.22 -12.92
N ARG A 32 -12.42 -2.18 -13.31
CA ARG A 32 -11.73 -3.09 -12.39
C ARG A 32 -10.30 -2.69 -12.05
N PHE A 33 -9.79 -1.59 -12.61
CA PHE A 33 -8.44 -1.11 -12.34
C PHE A 33 -8.40 -0.18 -11.12
N GLU A 34 -7.45 -0.41 -10.23
CA GLU A 34 -7.12 0.41 -9.06
C GLU A 34 -5.70 0.96 -9.23
N LEU A 35 -5.52 2.27 -9.06
CA LEU A 35 -4.24 2.94 -9.23
C LEU A 35 -3.51 3.04 -7.89
N GLY A 36 -2.49 2.23 -7.69
CA GLY A 36 -1.62 2.30 -6.52
C GLY A 36 -0.40 3.18 -6.78
N LEU A 37 -0.14 4.12 -5.88
CA LEU A 37 0.94 5.09 -5.93
C LEU A 37 1.77 5.10 -4.65
N GLY A 38 3.07 5.39 -4.80
CA GLY A 38 4.02 5.62 -3.73
C GLY A 38 4.96 6.77 -4.04
N ALA A 39 5.63 7.30 -3.03
CA ALA A 39 6.59 8.40 -3.18
C ALA A 39 8.01 7.93 -3.55
N GLY A 40 8.19 6.66 -3.89
CA GLY A 40 9.50 6.05 -4.09
C GLY A 40 10.29 5.86 -2.78
N TRP A 41 11.08 4.81 -2.73
CA TRP A 41 11.87 4.50 -1.52
C TRP A 41 13.23 3.86 -1.82
N LEU A 42 13.38 3.16 -2.94
CA LEU A 42 14.56 2.34 -3.25
C LEU A 42 15.56 3.14 -4.09
N ARG A 43 16.55 3.73 -3.40
CA ARG A 43 17.60 4.58 -4.01
C ARG A 43 18.30 3.91 -5.19
N VAL A 44 18.60 2.61 -5.08
CA VAL A 44 19.35 1.89 -6.13
C VAL A 44 18.58 1.83 -7.46
N GLU A 45 17.25 1.82 -7.44
CA GLU A 45 16.44 1.87 -8.67
C GLU A 45 16.52 3.24 -9.34
N TYR A 46 16.48 4.33 -8.55
CA TYR A 46 16.67 5.68 -9.07
C TYR A 46 18.04 5.85 -9.71
N GLU A 47 19.09 5.43 -9.02
CA GLU A 47 20.47 5.50 -9.51
C GLU A 47 20.65 4.66 -10.78
N ALA A 48 20.11 3.45 -10.83
CA ALA A 48 20.14 2.59 -12.01
C ALA A 48 19.38 3.19 -13.21
N ALA A 49 18.31 3.95 -12.94
CA ALA A 49 17.53 4.66 -13.96
C ALA A 49 18.14 6.02 -14.35
N GLY A 50 19.26 6.44 -13.73
CA GLY A 50 19.87 7.75 -13.96
C GLY A 50 19.03 8.92 -13.40
N MET A 51 18.19 8.65 -12.41
CA MET A 51 17.30 9.63 -11.79
C MET A 51 17.85 10.14 -10.46
N VAL A 52 17.49 11.37 -10.10
CA VAL A 52 17.86 11.96 -8.81
C VAL A 52 16.96 11.39 -7.71
N PHE A 53 17.57 10.82 -6.67
CA PHE A 53 16.87 10.42 -5.46
C PHE A 53 16.77 11.58 -4.48
N ASP A 54 15.76 12.41 -4.62
CA ASP A 54 15.51 13.57 -3.78
C ASP A 54 15.25 13.20 -2.32
N ARG A 55 15.31 14.19 -1.41
CA ARG A 55 14.91 14.01 -0.01
C ARG A 55 13.45 13.56 0.07
N ALA A 56 13.12 12.71 1.05
CA ALA A 56 11.78 12.17 1.24
C ALA A 56 10.68 13.24 1.27
N GLY A 57 10.97 14.42 1.87
CA GLY A 57 10.02 15.54 1.91
C GLY A 57 9.65 16.09 0.53
N VAL A 58 10.62 16.15 -0.41
CA VAL A 58 10.40 16.57 -1.81
C VAL A 58 9.55 15.52 -2.54
N ARG A 59 9.93 14.24 -2.46
CA ARG A 59 9.20 13.15 -3.11
C ARG A 59 7.74 13.04 -2.62
N VAL A 60 7.51 13.18 -1.31
CA VAL A 60 6.15 13.20 -0.73
C VAL A 60 5.38 14.45 -1.17
N GLY A 61 6.04 15.61 -1.29
CA GLY A 61 5.43 16.84 -1.84
C GLY A 61 4.99 16.63 -3.29
N ARG A 62 5.88 16.06 -4.10
CA ARG A 62 5.62 15.72 -5.51
C ARG A 62 4.44 14.75 -5.65
N LEU A 63 4.39 13.68 -4.85
CA LEU A 63 3.25 12.78 -4.83
C LEU A 63 1.95 13.50 -4.42
N ALA A 64 1.99 14.39 -3.45
CA ALA A 64 0.80 15.12 -3.00
C ALA A 64 0.20 16.01 -4.11
N GLU A 65 1.05 16.68 -4.90
CA GLU A 65 0.61 17.45 -6.07
C GLU A 65 0.10 16.53 -7.18
N SER A 66 0.81 15.43 -7.45
CA SER A 66 0.43 14.44 -8.44
C SER A 66 -0.98 13.87 -8.17
N VAL A 67 -1.27 13.49 -6.93
CA VAL A 67 -2.59 12.96 -6.55
C VAL A 67 -3.71 13.97 -6.78
N ARG A 68 -3.48 15.25 -6.43
CA ARG A 68 -4.46 16.31 -6.70
C ARG A 68 -4.70 16.48 -8.20
N LEU A 69 -3.61 16.56 -8.96
CA LEU A 69 -3.67 16.71 -10.41
C LEU A 69 -4.37 15.51 -11.09
N LEU A 70 -4.11 14.28 -10.64
CA LEU A 70 -4.78 13.08 -11.13
C LEU A 70 -6.29 13.14 -10.91
N LYS A 71 -6.74 13.55 -9.72
CA LYS A 71 -8.18 13.70 -9.41
C LYS A 71 -8.85 14.73 -10.30
N GLU A 72 -8.20 15.86 -10.54
CA GLU A 72 -8.72 16.89 -11.45
C GLU A 72 -8.81 16.38 -12.90
N LEU A 73 -7.76 15.68 -13.37
CA LEU A 73 -7.73 15.11 -14.73
C LEU A 73 -8.78 14.01 -14.92
N PHE A 74 -9.02 13.17 -13.91
CA PHE A 74 -10.07 12.15 -13.94
C PHE A 74 -11.49 12.76 -14.00
N ALA A 75 -11.67 13.97 -13.50
CA ALA A 75 -12.96 14.68 -13.62
C ALA A 75 -13.31 15.09 -15.06
N GLY A 76 -12.41 14.88 -16.02
CA GLY A 76 -12.65 15.10 -17.46
C GLY A 76 -12.78 16.57 -17.87
N LYS A 77 -12.36 17.50 -17.00
CA LYS A 77 -12.37 18.95 -17.25
C LYS A 77 -11.01 19.43 -17.75
N GLU A 78 -11.01 20.63 -18.35
CA GLU A 78 -9.75 21.34 -18.62
C GLU A 78 -9.09 21.71 -17.29
N VAL A 79 -7.84 21.26 -17.11
CA VAL A 79 -7.06 21.44 -15.88
C VAL A 79 -5.99 22.50 -16.09
N ARG A 80 -5.95 23.46 -15.17
CA ARG A 80 -4.86 24.43 -14.98
C ARG A 80 -4.35 24.26 -13.57
N PHE A 81 -3.08 23.88 -13.44
CA PHE A 81 -2.45 23.58 -12.16
C PHE A 81 -1.08 24.26 -12.09
N GLU A 82 -0.81 24.98 -11.01
CA GLU A 82 0.49 25.60 -10.74
C GLU A 82 0.91 25.22 -9.32
N GLY A 83 1.82 24.25 -9.23
CA GLY A 83 2.38 23.75 -7.98
C GLY A 83 3.88 24.02 -7.88
N GLU A 84 4.49 23.51 -6.82
CA GLU A 84 5.94 23.55 -6.63
C GLU A 84 6.66 22.57 -7.59
N HIS A 85 6.03 21.46 -7.91
CA HIS A 85 6.62 20.34 -8.66
C HIS A 85 6.03 20.16 -10.06
N TYR A 86 4.76 20.51 -10.25
CA TYR A 86 4.09 20.34 -11.53
C TYR A 86 3.42 21.64 -11.97
N ARG A 87 3.46 21.88 -13.28
CA ARG A 87 2.74 22.95 -13.92
C ARG A 87 2.02 22.41 -15.15
N VAL A 88 0.70 22.64 -15.20
CA VAL A 88 -0.18 22.20 -16.30
C VAL A 88 -1.05 23.37 -16.72
N ASP A 89 -1.13 23.64 -18.02
CA ASP A 89 -1.91 24.75 -18.56
C ASP A 89 -2.86 24.25 -19.67
N GLY A 90 -4.15 24.16 -19.35
CA GLY A 90 -5.20 23.85 -20.30
C GLY A 90 -5.20 22.41 -20.82
N VAL A 91 -4.90 21.43 -19.99
CA VAL A 91 -4.92 20.01 -20.37
C VAL A 91 -6.27 19.37 -20.02
N THR A 92 -6.84 18.64 -20.98
CA THR A 92 -7.97 17.73 -20.76
C THR A 92 -7.51 16.29 -20.98
N SER A 93 -7.78 15.39 -20.03
CA SER A 93 -7.40 13.99 -20.13
C SER A 93 -8.45 13.17 -20.89
N PHE A 94 -8.01 12.24 -21.71
CA PHE A 94 -8.82 11.26 -22.42
C PHE A 94 -8.24 9.86 -22.24
N PRO A 95 -9.11 8.81 -22.12
CA PRO A 95 -10.57 8.88 -22.14
C PRO A 95 -11.13 9.55 -20.89
N ALA A 96 -12.31 10.17 -21.00
CA ALA A 96 -13.09 10.56 -19.84
C ALA A 96 -13.67 9.31 -19.17
N VAL A 97 -13.74 9.32 -17.85
CA VAL A 97 -14.28 8.21 -17.04
C VAL A 97 -15.39 8.72 -16.15
N ASP A 98 -16.54 8.05 -16.14
CA ASP A 98 -17.68 8.42 -15.30
C ASP A 98 -17.36 8.19 -13.81
N VAL A 99 -16.65 7.11 -13.53
CA VAL A 99 -16.14 6.77 -12.21
C VAL A 99 -14.64 6.66 -12.30
N PRO A 100 -13.87 7.47 -11.58
CA PRO A 100 -12.40 7.40 -11.62
C PRO A 100 -11.87 6.10 -11.04
N PRO A 101 -10.67 5.64 -11.47
CA PRO A 101 -10.03 4.51 -10.82
C PRO A 101 -9.79 4.82 -9.34
N PRO A 102 -10.13 3.90 -8.41
CA PRO A 102 -9.79 4.05 -7.01
C PRO A 102 -8.28 4.24 -6.82
N LEU A 103 -7.90 5.06 -5.85
CA LEU A 103 -6.50 5.33 -5.52
C LEU A 103 -6.08 4.54 -4.29
N LEU A 104 -5.01 3.74 -4.44
CA LEU A 104 -4.28 3.13 -3.34
C LEU A 104 -2.99 3.91 -3.12
N ILE A 105 -2.67 4.27 -1.87
CA ILE A 105 -1.40 4.92 -1.52
C ILE A 105 -0.64 4.06 -0.52
N GLY A 106 0.59 3.65 -0.87
CA GLY A 106 1.50 2.97 0.04
C GLY A 106 2.15 3.96 1.01
N ALA A 107 2.01 3.74 2.32
CA ALA A 107 2.43 4.67 3.36
C ALA A 107 3.05 3.98 4.57
N GLY A 108 4.18 4.50 5.07
CA GLY A 108 4.84 4.01 6.29
C GLY A 108 5.25 5.12 7.25
N SER A 109 5.44 6.35 6.76
CA SER A 109 5.79 7.50 7.61
C SER A 109 4.57 8.34 7.98
N PRO A 110 4.58 9.08 9.11
CA PRO A 110 3.43 9.87 9.54
C PRO A 110 2.92 10.86 8.49
N ARG A 111 3.82 11.51 7.72
CA ARG A 111 3.44 12.43 6.66
C ARG A 111 2.72 11.72 5.51
N MET A 112 3.23 10.54 5.11
CA MET A 112 2.61 9.70 4.07
C MET A 112 1.25 9.14 4.52
N LEU A 113 1.14 8.66 5.77
CA LEU A 113 -0.11 8.13 6.32
C LEU A 113 -1.21 9.19 6.35
N ARG A 114 -0.89 10.42 6.77
CA ARG A 114 -1.84 11.53 6.71
C ARG A 114 -2.23 11.91 5.27
N LEU A 115 -1.25 11.97 4.36
CA LEU A 115 -1.54 12.21 2.95
C LEU A 115 -2.48 11.12 2.39
N ALA A 116 -2.16 9.86 2.65
CA ALA A 116 -2.97 8.73 2.20
C ALA A 116 -4.39 8.76 2.81
N GLY A 117 -4.54 9.04 4.11
CA GLY A 117 -5.83 9.17 4.78
C GLY A 117 -6.72 10.27 4.16
N ARG A 118 -6.12 11.39 3.73
CA ARG A 118 -6.87 12.48 3.07
C ARG A 118 -7.24 12.17 1.63
N GLU A 119 -6.38 11.47 0.91
CA GLU A 119 -6.44 11.44 -0.56
C GLU A 119 -6.79 10.07 -1.14
N ALA A 120 -6.45 8.97 -0.47
CA ALA A 120 -6.66 7.63 -1.01
C ALA A 120 -8.04 7.04 -0.70
N ASP A 121 -8.42 6.02 -1.47
CA ASP A 121 -9.54 5.14 -1.18
C ASP A 121 -9.05 3.90 -0.42
N THR A 122 -7.83 3.46 -0.71
CA THR A 122 -7.14 2.38 0.01
C THR A 122 -5.78 2.87 0.51
N VAL A 123 -5.43 2.57 1.76
CA VAL A 123 -4.12 2.87 2.34
C VAL A 123 -3.35 1.59 2.62
N GLY A 124 -2.26 1.38 1.89
CA GLY A 124 -1.32 0.30 2.14
C GLY A 124 -0.37 0.66 3.29
N ILE A 125 -0.58 0.11 4.48
CA ILE A 125 0.31 0.36 5.63
C ILE A 125 1.55 -0.50 5.51
N LEU A 126 2.71 0.16 5.49
CA LEU A 126 4.04 -0.42 5.33
C LEU A 126 4.97 -0.05 6.49
N ALA A 127 6.10 -0.74 6.59
CA ALA A 127 7.21 -0.28 7.41
C ALA A 127 7.77 1.03 6.86
N LYS A 128 8.40 1.82 7.73
CA LYS A 128 8.94 3.14 7.37
C LYS A 128 10.12 3.03 6.41
N ALA A 129 10.08 3.81 5.33
CA ALA A 129 11.24 4.00 4.48
C ALA A 129 12.31 4.86 5.20
N LEU A 130 13.56 4.44 5.11
CA LEU A 130 14.72 5.10 5.71
C LEU A 130 15.38 6.08 4.72
N PRO A 131 16.09 7.11 5.20
CA PRO A 131 16.76 8.09 4.33
C PRO A 131 17.78 7.48 3.36
N GLY A 132 18.37 6.33 3.74
CA GLY A 132 19.31 5.59 2.90
C GLY A 132 18.70 4.94 1.66
N GLY A 133 17.38 4.89 1.53
CA GLY A 133 16.68 4.24 0.43
C GLY A 133 16.46 2.74 0.68
N THR A 134 16.20 2.38 1.92
CA THR A 134 15.80 1.03 2.37
C THR A 134 14.53 1.10 3.20
N ILE A 135 13.92 -0.03 3.49
CA ILE A 135 12.80 -0.14 4.42
C ILE A 135 13.32 -0.52 5.81
N SER A 136 12.72 0.03 6.85
CA SER A 136 13.02 -0.33 8.24
C SER A 136 12.76 -1.82 8.48
N ASP A 137 13.75 -2.50 9.04
CA ASP A 137 13.65 -3.90 9.45
C ASP A 137 13.46 -4.06 10.97
N ALA A 138 13.25 -2.96 11.67
CA ALA A 138 13.01 -2.95 13.10
C ALA A 138 11.73 -3.74 13.43
N MET A 139 11.85 -4.68 14.38
CA MET A 139 10.75 -5.54 14.80
C MET A 139 9.58 -4.72 15.36
N GLU A 140 9.88 -3.67 16.12
CA GLU A 140 8.89 -2.78 16.73
C GLU A 140 7.96 -2.11 15.71
N GLU A 141 8.47 -1.83 14.50
CA GLU A 141 7.70 -1.26 13.40
C GLU A 141 6.66 -2.23 12.81
N ARG A 142 6.78 -3.52 13.14
CA ARG A 142 5.99 -4.64 12.60
C ARG A 142 4.89 -5.12 13.55
N LEU A 143 4.94 -4.71 14.84
CA LEU A 143 4.00 -5.14 15.87
C LEU A 143 2.61 -4.52 15.69
N SER A 144 1.60 -5.15 16.28
CA SER A 144 0.21 -4.69 16.29
C SER A 144 0.07 -3.26 16.83
N SER A 145 0.85 -2.88 17.83
CA SER A 145 0.83 -1.52 18.40
C SER A 145 1.29 -0.47 17.39
N ALA A 146 2.36 -0.74 16.65
CA ALA A 146 2.86 0.16 15.60
C ALA A 146 1.87 0.25 14.43
N PHE A 147 1.27 -0.87 14.03
CA PHE A 147 0.24 -0.89 12.99
C PHE A 147 -0.99 -0.08 13.41
N ALA A 148 -1.49 -0.28 14.64
CA ALA A 148 -2.62 0.47 15.19
C ALA A 148 -2.33 1.98 15.19
N ALA A 149 -1.16 2.40 15.67
CA ALA A 149 -0.76 3.81 15.66
C ALA A 149 -0.71 4.41 14.23
N LYS A 150 -0.27 3.62 13.24
CA LYS A 150 -0.31 4.03 11.82
C LYS A 150 -1.74 4.13 11.29
N ALA A 151 -2.60 3.16 11.60
CA ALA A 151 -4.01 3.19 11.22
C ALA A 151 -4.75 4.37 11.84
N ASP A 152 -4.44 4.73 13.09
CA ASP A 152 -5.02 5.90 13.76
C ASP A 152 -4.62 7.23 13.10
N LEU A 153 -3.38 7.34 12.60
CA LEU A 153 -2.97 8.51 11.80
C LEU A 153 -3.76 8.64 10.49
N VAL A 154 -4.13 7.52 9.87
CA VAL A 154 -4.97 7.49 8.67
C VAL A 154 -6.40 7.91 9.02
N ARG A 155 -6.99 7.31 10.05
CA ARG A 155 -8.38 7.58 10.48
C ARG A 155 -8.58 9.02 11.00
N ALA A 156 -7.53 9.61 11.59
CA ALA A 156 -7.56 11.00 12.08
C ALA A 156 -7.83 12.04 10.98
N GLU A 157 -7.67 11.67 9.70
CA GLU A 157 -8.00 12.54 8.56
C GLU A 157 -9.51 12.55 8.20
N GLY A 158 -10.34 11.75 8.90
CA GLY A 158 -11.80 11.83 8.89
C GLY A 158 -12.51 11.25 7.66
N ARG A 159 -11.79 10.50 6.82
CA ARG A 159 -12.38 9.76 5.69
C ARG A 159 -12.51 8.28 6.03
N ASP A 160 -13.53 7.65 5.45
CA ASP A 160 -13.62 6.20 5.41
C ASP A 160 -12.70 5.68 4.30
N VAL A 161 -11.62 4.97 4.69
CA VAL A 161 -10.62 4.43 3.79
C VAL A 161 -10.38 2.96 4.12
N GLU A 162 -10.19 2.14 3.09
CA GLU A 162 -9.81 0.75 3.27
C GLU A 162 -8.35 0.63 3.69
N ILE A 163 -8.06 -0.18 4.71
CA ILE A 163 -6.68 -0.42 5.18
C ILE A 163 -6.19 -1.75 4.63
N SER A 164 -5.04 -1.69 3.97
CA SER A 164 -4.36 -2.80 3.32
C SER A 164 -2.97 -3.03 3.92
N SER A 165 -2.48 -4.25 3.83
CA SER A 165 -1.08 -4.60 4.09
C SER A 165 -0.65 -5.79 3.26
N VAL A 166 0.64 -5.82 2.91
CA VAL A 166 1.29 -7.03 2.39
C VAL A 166 1.46 -8.00 3.55
N VAL A 167 0.94 -9.20 3.38
CA VAL A 167 0.93 -10.23 4.42
C VAL A 167 1.64 -11.49 3.97
N SER A 168 2.11 -12.26 4.92
CA SER A 168 2.71 -13.58 4.74
C SER A 168 1.79 -14.64 5.33
N VAL A 169 1.57 -15.73 4.61
CA VAL A 169 0.68 -16.82 5.00
C VAL A 169 1.46 -18.13 5.06
N ASP A 170 1.53 -18.75 6.24
CA ASP A 170 2.08 -20.09 6.44
C ASP A 170 1.03 -20.97 7.15
N LEU A 171 0.35 -21.83 6.38
CA LEU A 171 -0.66 -22.74 6.88
C LEU A 171 -0.01 -23.97 7.52
N ALA A 172 0.60 -23.78 8.67
CA ALA A 172 1.25 -24.82 9.47
C ALA A 172 0.30 -25.39 10.52
N ASP A 173 0.53 -26.64 10.96
CA ASP A 173 -0.25 -27.25 12.04
C ASP A 173 -0.02 -26.59 13.40
N ASP A 174 1.23 -26.12 13.63
CA ASP A 174 1.65 -25.44 14.87
C ASP A 174 2.05 -24.00 14.58
N PRO A 175 1.21 -23.00 14.97
CA PRO A 175 1.51 -21.58 14.74
C PRO A 175 2.74 -21.11 15.48
N ARG A 176 3.02 -21.68 16.69
CA ARG A 176 4.20 -21.31 17.48
C ARG A 176 5.49 -21.76 16.80
N ALA A 177 5.52 -23.01 16.30
CA ALA A 177 6.68 -23.51 15.56
C ALA A 177 6.91 -22.72 14.26
N ALA A 178 5.84 -22.29 13.56
CA ALA A 178 5.95 -21.42 12.39
C ALA A 178 6.54 -20.05 12.75
N ALA A 179 6.08 -19.43 13.85
CA ALA A 179 6.60 -18.17 14.33
C ALA A 179 8.07 -18.25 14.76
N GLU A 180 8.50 -19.35 15.38
CA GLU A 180 9.90 -19.60 15.75
C GLU A 180 10.80 -19.72 14.51
N ARG A 181 10.38 -20.46 13.49
CA ARG A 181 11.09 -20.56 12.21
C ARG A 181 11.26 -19.17 11.58
N TYR A 182 10.17 -18.40 11.49
CA TYR A 182 10.21 -17.06 10.95
C TYR A 182 11.15 -16.13 11.72
N ALA A 183 11.13 -16.19 13.05
CA ALA A 183 12.02 -15.40 13.90
C ALA A 183 13.50 -15.76 13.70
N VAL A 184 13.80 -17.03 13.56
CA VAL A 184 15.16 -17.51 13.29
C VAL A 184 15.65 -17.08 11.89
N GLU A 185 14.83 -17.22 10.87
CA GLU A 185 15.15 -16.82 9.49
C GLU A 185 15.46 -15.32 9.38
N HIS A 186 14.84 -14.49 10.23
CA HIS A 186 15.07 -13.04 10.26
C HIS A 186 16.15 -12.60 11.26
N GLY A 187 16.84 -13.56 11.87
CA GLY A 187 17.93 -13.29 12.81
C GLY A 187 17.48 -12.77 14.19
N TRP A 188 16.19 -12.87 14.53
CA TRP A 188 15.64 -12.42 15.82
C TRP A 188 15.71 -13.50 16.91
N GLY A 189 16.02 -14.75 16.53
CA GLY A 189 16.09 -15.90 17.43
C GLY A 189 14.71 -16.47 17.80
N ALA A 190 14.67 -17.75 18.18
CA ALA A 190 13.41 -18.47 18.49
C ALA A 190 12.60 -17.82 19.63
N GLY A 191 13.25 -17.15 20.58
CA GLY A 191 12.60 -16.45 21.68
C GLY A 191 11.69 -15.28 21.25
N ALA A 192 11.78 -14.83 20.00
CA ALA A 192 10.94 -13.76 19.45
C ALA A 192 9.61 -14.25 18.83
N ALA A 193 9.27 -15.54 18.93
CA ALA A 193 8.07 -16.11 18.33
C ALA A 193 6.79 -15.40 18.75
N GLU A 194 6.63 -15.04 20.04
CA GLU A 194 5.47 -14.29 20.52
C GLU A 194 5.32 -12.93 19.85
N LEU A 195 6.42 -12.25 19.56
CA LEU A 195 6.42 -10.98 18.83
C LEU A 195 6.04 -11.18 17.37
N VAL A 196 6.44 -12.29 16.76
CA VAL A 196 6.05 -12.64 15.39
C VAL A 196 4.54 -12.92 15.30
N GLU A 197 3.98 -13.63 16.29
CA GLU A 197 2.54 -13.89 16.40
C GLU A 197 1.73 -12.58 16.54
N ASP A 198 2.27 -11.57 17.23
CA ASP A 198 1.66 -10.24 17.36
C ASP A 198 1.68 -9.41 16.04
N MET A 199 2.51 -9.77 15.06
CA MET A 199 2.61 -9.00 13.81
C MET A 199 1.34 -9.12 12.96
N PRO A 200 0.62 -8.03 12.64
CA PRO A 200 -0.61 -8.09 11.83
C PRO A 200 -0.40 -8.63 10.41
N ALA A 201 0.82 -8.53 9.90
CA ALA A 201 1.17 -9.02 8.57
C ALA A 201 1.50 -10.53 8.53
N LYS A 202 1.45 -11.25 9.67
CA LYS A 202 1.80 -12.68 9.75
C LYS A 202 0.58 -13.54 10.05
N PHE A 203 0.21 -14.40 9.11
CA PHE A 203 -0.89 -15.34 9.21
C PHE A 203 -0.30 -16.75 9.29
N LEU A 204 -0.06 -17.21 10.50
CA LEU A 204 0.66 -18.47 10.80
C LEU A 204 -0.26 -19.42 11.54
N GLY A 205 -0.33 -20.68 11.09
CA GLY A 205 -1.07 -21.73 11.78
C GLY A 205 -2.14 -22.45 10.93
N PRO A 206 -2.97 -23.31 11.51
CA PRO A 206 -4.04 -23.98 10.80
C PRO A 206 -5.03 -23.00 10.16
N LEU A 207 -5.68 -23.42 9.06
CA LEU A 207 -6.55 -22.55 8.28
C LEU A 207 -7.63 -21.85 9.12
N ASP A 208 -8.31 -22.58 10.01
CA ASP A 208 -9.36 -22.01 10.86
C ASP A 208 -8.81 -20.92 11.80
N HIS A 209 -7.64 -21.13 12.35
CA HIS A 209 -6.94 -20.13 13.16
C HIS A 209 -6.59 -18.90 12.35
N VAL A 210 -6.06 -19.08 11.13
CA VAL A 210 -5.67 -17.97 10.25
C VAL A 210 -6.90 -17.18 9.78
N VAL A 211 -8.04 -17.83 9.53
CA VAL A 211 -9.31 -17.16 9.23
C VAL A 211 -9.78 -16.33 10.42
N GLU A 212 -9.72 -16.88 11.63
CA GLU A 212 -10.07 -16.15 12.86
C GLU A 212 -9.16 -14.93 13.07
N LEU A 213 -7.84 -15.08 12.86
CA LEU A 213 -6.90 -13.96 12.89
C LEU A 213 -7.27 -12.85 11.88
N ALA A 214 -7.73 -13.21 10.67
CA ALA A 214 -8.17 -12.26 9.67
C ALA A 214 -9.37 -11.42 10.17
N HIS A 215 -10.38 -12.07 10.76
CA HIS A 215 -11.51 -11.38 11.34
C HIS A 215 -11.11 -10.48 12.52
N GLN A 216 -10.32 -10.98 13.46
CA GLN A 216 -9.83 -10.20 14.61
C GLN A 216 -9.02 -8.97 14.18
N ARG A 217 -8.14 -9.10 13.17
CA ARG A 217 -7.33 -7.99 12.66
C ARG A 217 -8.18 -6.97 11.90
N ARG A 218 -9.21 -7.42 11.21
CA ARG A 218 -10.20 -6.53 10.59
C ARG A 218 -10.94 -5.72 11.66
N GLU A 219 -11.44 -6.36 12.70
CA GLU A 219 -12.19 -5.69 13.78
C GLU A 219 -11.29 -4.74 14.60
N ARG A 220 -10.11 -5.20 15.01
CA ARG A 220 -9.25 -4.44 15.93
C ARG A 220 -8.41 -3.38 15.23
N LEU A 221 -7.92 -3.66 14.03
CA LEU A 221 -6.95 -2.83 13.32
C LEU A 221 -7.54 -2.19 12.06
N GLY A 222 -8.68 -2.68 11.57
CA GLY A 222 -9.29 -2.28 10.30
C GLY A 222 -8.60 -2.89 9.08
N LEU A 223 -7.69 -3.87 9.27
CA LEU A 223 -7.00 -4.53 8.16
C LEU A 223 -7.99 -5.42 7.40
N SER A 224 -8.51 -4.93 6.28
CA SER A 224 -9.54 -5.60 5.47
C SER A 224 -9.06 -6.07 4.09
N TYR A 225 -7.98 -5.47 3.58
CA TYR A 225 -7.42 -5.80 2.27
C TYR A 225 -6.04 -6.45 2.45
N LEU A 226 -5.99 -7.78 2.31
CA LEU A 226 -4.78 -8.57 2.44
C LEU A 226 -4.11 -8.75 1.07
N VAL A 227 -2.83 -8.44 0.98
CA VAL A 227 -2.03 -8.62 -0.24
C VAL A 227 -1.00 -9.71 0.03
N VAL A 228 -1.00 -10.74 -0.79
CA VAL A 228 0.01 -11.82 -0.74
C VAL A 228 0.97 -11.70 -1.91
N SER A 229 2.21 -12.13 -1.74
CA SER A 229 3.18 -12.18 -2.83
C SER A 229 2.84 -13.32 -3.82
N ASP A 230 3.35 -13.23 -5.04
CA ASP A 230 3.24 -14.28 -6.05
C ASP A 230 3.82 -15.62 -5.57
N ARG A 231 4.84 -15.59 -4.73
CA ARG A 231 5.47 -16.78 -4.12
C ARG A 231 4.58 -17.50 -3.13
N GLU A 232 3.59 -16.80 -2.57
CA GLU A 232 2.69 -17.32 -1.55
C GLU A 232 1.27 -17.61 -2.08
N LEU A 233 1.02 -17.43 -3.38
CA LEU A 233 -0.30 -17.59 -4.00
C LEU A 233 -0.93 -18.97 -3.73
N GLU A 234 -0.16 -20.03 -3.89
CA GLU A 234 -0.66 -21.40 -3.65
C GLU A 234 -0.94 -21.64 -2.17
N ALA A 235 -0.03 -21.21 -1.30
CA ALA A 235 -0.19 -21.32 0.15
C ALA A 235 -1.38 -20.51 0.67
N ALA A 236 -1.61 -19.33 0.12
CA ALA A 236 -2.73 -18.45 0.50
C ALA A 236 -4.08 -18.86 -0.12
N ALA A 237 -4.12 -19.70 -1.14
CA ALA A 237 -5.36 -20.04 -1.85
C ALA A 237 -6.47 -20.63 -0.95
N PRO A 238 -6.22 -21.46 0.07
CA PRO A 238 -7.24 -21.89 1.02
C PRO A 238 -7.83 -20.73 1.82
N LEU A 239 -6.98 -19.80 2.29
CA LEU A 239 -7.42 -18.60 3.01
C LEU A 239 -8.28 -17.69 2.14
N VAL A 240 -7.87 -17.44 0.89
CA VAL A 240 -8.65 -16.66 -0.08
C VAL A 240 -10.03 -17.26 -0.29
N ARG A 241 -10.14 -18.60 -0.45
CA ARG A 241 -11.44 -19.26 -0.58
C ARG A 241 -12.30 -19.13 0.67
N ALA A 242 -11.71 -19.24 1.85
CA ALA A 242 -12.42 -19.15 3.13
C ALA A 242 -12.94 -17.73 3.42
N LEU A 243 -12.22 -16.70 2.98
CA LEU A 243 -12.59 -15.29 3.20
C LEU A 243 -13.42 -14.68 2.04
N SER A 244 -13.50 -15.34 0.88
CA SER A 244 -14.23 -14.81 -0.29
C SER A 244 -15.72 -14.68 0.00
N GLY A 245 -16.27 -13.48 -0.19
CA GLY A 245 -17.70 -13.18 -0.02
C GLY A 245 -18.16 -13.01 1.43
N ARG A 246 -17.23 -12.81 2.37
CA ARG A 246 -17.53 -12.61 3.80
C ARG A 246 -17.10 -11.22 4.29
#